data_41f256a6bccc02fe1af8d81d0c9f40f4
#
_entry.id   41f256a6bccc02fe1af8d81d0c9f40f4
#
_cell.length_a   1.000
_cell.length_b   1.000
_cell.length_c   1.000
_cell.angle_alpha   90.00
_cell.angle_beta   90.00
_cell.angle_gamma   90.00
#
_symmetry.space_group_name_H-M   'P 1'
#
loop_
_entity.id
_entity.type
_entity.pdbx_description
1 polymer ?
#
loop_
_entity_poly.entity_id
_entity_poly.type
_entity_poly.pdbx_seq_one_letter_code
_entity_poly.pdbx_strand_id
1 'polypeptide(L)'
;MSNCKFIMNSWYSPYNIAKECYSTDAFCLKMTNFVSFLICITVPLMIDHTIFENKTAAYYTLGCKLNFAETSTIGKILEEQGIRKARNGEKADICIINTCSVTELADKKCRQTIRKIARQNPGAFIVVTGCYAQLKPEEIAHIPDVDLVLGAEQKLNILDYLDDLHKQKGNGTIITTQSQDIRTFSPSCSRGDRTRYFLKVQDGCDYYCTYCTIPFARGRSRNGSIAEMVKQAETVAASGGKE
;
A
#
# COMPACT_ATOMS: atom_id res chain seq x y z
N MET A 1 7.20 17.37 44.34
CA MET A 1 7.09 15.91 44.54
C MET A 1 5.71 15.50 44.11
N SER A 2 5.54 15.05 42.90
CA SER A 2 4.28 14.49 42.41
C SER A 2 4.60 13.28 41.52
N ASN A 3 4.17 12.13 42.01
CA ASN A 3 4.34 10.81 41.44
C ASN A 3 3.60 10.67 40.10
N CYS A 4 4.27 10.53 39.00
CA CYS A 4 3.70 9.96 37.78
C CYS A 4 3.78 8.44 37.88
N LYS A 5 2.68 7.77 38.15
CA LYS A 5 2.52 6.33 37.99
C LYS A 5 2.29 6.04 36.52
N PHE A 6 3.26 5.40 35.88
CA PHE A 6 3.09 4.77 34.58
C PHE A 6 2.19 3.53 34.75
N ILE A 7 0.98 3.59 34.20
CA ILE A 7 0.14 2.40 34.01
C ILE A 7 0.51 1.85 32.64
N MET A 8 1.29 0.78 32.59
CA MET A 8 1.53 0.01 31.36
C MET A 8 0.25 -0.79 31.05
N ASN A 9 -0.56 -0.29 30.14
CA ASN A 9 -1.59 -1.10 29.51
C ASN A 9 -0.97 -1.84 28.31
N SER A 10 -1.13 -3.16 28.28
CA SER A 10 -0.52 -4.16 27.41
C SER A 10 -1.01 -4.19 25.96
N TRP A 11 -1.31 -3.02 25.36
CA TRP A 11 -1.89 -2.94 24.01
C TRP A 11 -1.16 -1.98 23.06
N TYR A 12 0.08 -1.58 23.37
CA TYR A 12 0.87 -0.75 22.44
C TYR A 12 1.84 -1.62 21.64
N SER A 13 1.52 -1.80 20.36
CA SER A 13 2.48 -2.26 19.37
C SER A 13 3.59 -1.21 19.20
N PRO A 14 4.85 -1.60 18.99
CA PRO A 14 5.99 -0.68 18.75
C PRO A 14 5.76 0.33 17.62
N TYR A 15 4.84 0.02 16.71
CA TYR A 15 4.46 0.85 15.55
C TYR A 15 3.79 2.18 15.91
N ASN A 16 3.12 2.29 17.06
CA ASN A 16 2.44 3.53 17.44
C ASN A 16 3.35 4.56 18.11
N ILE A 17 4.51 4.15 18.61
CA ILE A 17 5.47 5.06 19.28
C ILE A 17 6.21 5.94 18.27
N ALA A 18 6.47 5.43 17.07
CA ALA A 18 7.19 6.17 16.03
C ALA A 18 6.37 7.28 15.35
N LYS A 19 5.03 7.21 15.37
CA LYS A 19 4.16 8.23 14.74
C LYS A 19 3.93 9.48 15.59
N GLU A 20 4.10 9.42 16.90
CA GLU A 20 3.94 10.58 17.77
C GLU A 20 5.20 11.46 17.89
N CYS A 21 6.34 11.01 17.39
CA CYS A 21 7.59 11.79 17.41
C CYS A 21 7.76 12.78 16.25
N TYR A 22 6.80 12.90 15.34
CA TYR A 22 6.86 13.82 14.19
C TYR A 22 6.17 15.17 14.40
N SER A 23 5.75 15.50 15.60
CA SER A 23 5.37 16.89 15.92
C SER A 23 6.60 17.63 16.45
N THR A 24 6.99 18.66 15.73
CA THR A 24 8.05 19.59 16.01
C THR A 24 7.90 20.26 17.37
N ASP A 25 8.45 19.69 18.44
CA ASP A 25 8.87 20.46 19.60
C ASP A 25 9.93 19.67 20.38
N ALA A 26 11.11 20.28 20.44
CA ALA A 26 12.29 19.74 21.07
C ALA A 26 12.08 19.60 22.59
N PHE A 27 11.97 18.37 23.08
CA PHE A 27 12.08 18.11 24.51
C PHE A 27 13.54 18.00 24.90
N CYS A 28 14.13 19.14 25.34
CA CYS A 28 15.49 19.22 25.85
C CYS A 28 15.51 18.73 27.31
N LEU A 29 15.91 17.48 27.54
CA LEU A 29 16.28 16.99 28.87
C LEU A 29 17.65 17.53 29.23
N LYS A 30 17.70 18.52 30.13
CA LYS A 30 18.91 18.96 30.83
C LYS A 30 19.40 17.86 31.76
N MET A 31 20.43 17.14 31.39
CA MET A 31 21.30 16.44 32.34
C MET A 31 22.60 17.22 32.49
N THR A 32 22.84 17.66 33.70
CA THR A 32 24.07 18.33 34.11
C THR A 32 25.19 17.32 34.27
N ASN A 33 26.33 17.68 33.69
CA ASN A 33 27.69 17.20 33.86
C ASN A 33 28.20 16.07 32.96
N PHE A 34 29.21 16.49 32.27
CA PHE A 34 30.33 15.80 31.62
C PHE A 34 30.13 15.40 30.14
N VAL A 35 30.82 16.23 29.32
CA VAL A 35 31.20 15.97 27.91
C VAL A 35 30.11 15.36 27.05
N SER A 36 29.25 16.20 26.57
CA SER A 36 28.18 15.79 25.64
C SER A 36 28.58 16.00 24.20
N PHE A 37 28.94 14.91 23.58
CA PHE A 37 28.79 14.79 22.15
C PHE A 37 27.31 14.54 21.90
N LEU A 38 26.61 15.56 21.39
CA LEU A 38 25.22 15.45 20.95
C LEU A 38 25.22 14.65 19.65
N ILE A 39 25.25 13.33 19.74
CA ILE A 39 24.86 12.45 18.63
C ILE A 39 23.35 12.37 18.70
N CYS A 40 22.70 13.31 18.04
CA CYS A 40 21.32 13.10 17.60
C CYS A 40 21.41 12.02 16.51
N ILE A 41 21.41 10.75 16.94
CA ILE A 41 21.29 9.63 16.04
C ILE A 41 19.82 9.67 15.58
N THR A 42 19.55 10.43 14.52
CA THR A 42 18.48 10.08 13.60
C THR A 42 18.91 8.76 12.99
N VAL A 43 18.58 7.66 13.64
CA VAL A 43 18.60 6.36 12.99
C VAL A 43 17.46 6.44 11.98
N PRO A 44 17.74 6.61 10.67
CA PRO A 44 16.70 6.30 9.71
C PRO A 44 16.33 4.85 10.01
N LEU A 45 15.03 4.55 10.11
CA LEU A 45 14.61 3.16 10.06
C LEU A 45 15.15 2.62 8.73
N MET A 46 16.31 2.00 8.79
CA MET A 46 16.91 1.33 7.65
C MET A 46 16.03 0.09 7.45
N ILE A 47 15.09 0.18 6.52
CA ILE A 47 14.46 -1.03 5.99
C ILE A 47 15.60 -1.93 5.57
N ASP A 48 15.68 -3.10 6.14
CA ASP A 48 16.68 -4.08 5.76
C ASP A 48 16.37 -4.57 4.35
N HIS A 49 16.91 -3.90 3.34
CA HIS A 49 16.69 -4.21 1.93
C HIS A 49 17.17 -5.62 1.56
N THR A 50 17.94 -6.29 2.40
CA THR A 50 18.43 -7.66 2.13
C THR A 50 17.28 -8.67 2.08
N ILE A 51 16.15 -8.43 2.74
CA ILE A 51 14.96 -9.29 2.68
C ILE A 51 14.33 -9.34 1.28
N PHE A 52 14.58 -8.32 0.44
CA PHE A 52 14.04 -8.21 -0.91
C PHE A 52 14.98 -8.75 -1.99
N GLU A 53 16.24 -9.05 -1.64
CA GLU A 53 17.22 -9.56 -2.59
C GLU A 53 16.74 -10.87 -3.23
N ASN A 54 16.81 -10.93 -4.56
CA ASN A 54 16.39 -12.07 -5.38
C ASN A 54 14.89 -12.44 -5.29
N LYS A 55 14.05 -11.61 -4.66
CA LYS A 55 12.62 -11.85 -4.61
C LYS A 55 11.92 -11.51 -5.93
N THR A 56 10.84 -12.22 -6.19
CA THR A 56 10.01 -12.03 -7.36
C THR A 56 8.59 -11.65 -6.99
N ALA A 57 7.99 -10.71 -7.73
CA ALA A 57 6.61 -10.30 -7.51
C ALA A 57 5.75 -10.53 -8.76
N ALA A 58 4.55 -11.06 -8.56
CA ALA A 58 3.52 -11.17 -9.58
C ALA A 58 2.38 -10.19 -9.30
N TYR A 59 1.86 -9.56 -10.34
CA TYR A 59 0.86 -8.51 -10.26
C TYR A 59 -0.41 -8.92 -10.98
N TYR A 60 -1.53 -8.83 -10.28
CA TYR A 60 -2.85 -9.17 -10.80
C TYR A 60 -3.81 -7.99 -10.60
N THR A 61 -4.35 -7.48 -11.70
CA THR A 61 -5.29 -6.35 -11.65
C THR A 61 -6.68 -6.81 -12.06
N LEU A 62 -7.63 -6.61 -11.17
CA LEU A 62 -9.06 -6.79 -11.42
C LEU A 62 -9.73 -5.42 -11.44
N GLY A 63 -10.58 -5.16 -12.43
CA GLY A 63 -11.38 -3.95 -12.47
C GLY A 63 -10.96 -2.92 -13.52
N CYS A 64 -10.80 -1.67 -13.12
CA CYS A 64 -10.73 -0.53 -14.03
C CYS A 64 -9.29 -0.10 -14.40
N LYS A 65 -9.20 0.87 -15.31
CA LYS A 65 -7.94 1.49 -15.75
C LYS A 65 -7.18 2.14 -14.59
N LEU A 66 -7.90 2.66 -13.59
CA LEU A 66 -7.30 3.26 -12.40
C LEU A 66 -6.58 2.21 -11.56
N ASN A 67 -7.21 1.07 -11.29
CA ASN A 67 -6.56 -0.05 -10.61
C ASN A 67 -5.30 -0.51 -11.37
N PHE A 68 -5.37 -0.49 -12.71
CA PHE A 68 -4.23 -0.87 -13.55
C PHE A 68 -3.05 0.12 -13.39
N ALA A 69 -3.31 1.44 -13.40
CA ALA A 69 -2.29 2.44 -13.18
C ALA A 69 -1.65 2.31 -11.78
N GLU A 70 -2.48 2.06 -10.76
CA GLU A 70 -2.02 1.84 -9.39
C GLU A 70 -1.15 0.59 -9.26
N THR A 71 -1.56 -0.53 -9.87
CA THR A 71 -0.76 -1.77 -9.87
C THR A 71 0.58 -1.59 -10.58
N SER A 72 0.59 -0.86 -11.70
CA SER A 72 1.82 -0.54 -12.44
C SER A 72 2.78 0.32 -11.59
N THR A 73 2.23 1.27 -10.83
CA THR A 73 3.03 2.10 -9.90
C THR A 73 3.58 1.26 -8.74
N ILE A 74 2.78 0.38 -8.14
CA ILE A 74 3.25 -0.56 -7.11
C ILE A 74 4.38 -1.43 -7.66
N GLY A 75 4.23 -1.95 -8.88
CA GLY A 75 5.27 -2.74 -9.53
C GLY A 75 6.58 -1.98 -9.65
N LYS A 76 6.54 -0.72 -10.05
CA LYS A 76 7.72 0.13 -10.13
C LYS A 76 8.37 0.37 -8.76
N ILE A 77 7.57 0.66 -7.73
CA ILE A 77 8.07 0.85 -6.37
C ILE A 77 8.83 -0.40 -5.89
N LEU A 78 8.30 -1.59 -6.15
CA LEU A 78 8.94 -2.84 -5.77
C LEU A 78 10.19 -3.14 -6.61
N GLU A 79 10.18 -2.83 -7.90
CA GLU A 79 11.35 -2.97 -8.79
C GLU A 79 12.50 -2.04 -8.37
N GLU A 80 12.21 -0.82 -7.92
CA GLU A 80 13.20 0.13 -7.38
C GLU A 80 13.87 -0.39 -6.09
N GLN A 81 13.23 -1.32 -5.39
CA GLN A 81 13.80 -2.02 -4.21
C GLN A 81 14.48 -3.35 -4.57
N GLY A 82 14.63 -3.66 -5.86
CA GLY A 82 15.30 -4.88 -6.30
C GLY A 82 14.39 -6.11 -6.43
N ILE A 83 13.08 -5.98 -6.17
CA ILE A 83 12.12 -7.07 -6.36
C ILE A 83 11.77 -7.19 -7.83
N ARG A 84 12.18 -8.27 -8.45
CA ARG A 84 11.98 -8.50 -9.88
C ARG A 84 10.53 -8.92 -10.18
N LYS A 85 9.98 -8.45 -11.31
CA LYS A 85 8.71 -8.97 -11.82
C LYS A 85 8.85 -10.45 -12.25
N ALA A 86 7.97 -11.30 -11.75
CA ALA A 86 7.94 -12.71 -12.12
C ALA A 86 7.61 -12.87 -13.62
N ARG A 87 8.27 -13.82 -14.28
CA ARG A 87 8.01 -14.16 -15.69
C ARG A 87 6.72 -14.99 -15.81
N ASN A 88 6.16 -15.05 -17.02
CA ASN A 88 4.99 -15.89 -17.27
C ASN A 88 5.27 -17.36 -16.92
N GLY A 89 4.46 -17.91 -16.01
CA GLY A 89 4.60 -19.29 -15.54
C GLY A 89 5.61 -19.49 -14.40
N GLU A 90 6.36 -18.47 -14.03
CA GLU A 90 7.22 -18.49 -12.86
C GLU A 90 6.40 -18.34 -11.57
N LYS A 91 6.76 -19.09 -10.53
CA LYS A 91 6.20 -18.88 -9.18
C LYS A 91 6.79 -17.61 -8.60
N ALA A 92 5.93 -16.79 -8.01
CA ALA A 92 6.35 -15.56 -7.36
C ALA A 92 6.49 -15.75 -5.85
N ASP A 93 7.41 -15.00 -5.25
CA ASP A 93 7.55 -14.91 -3.79
C ASP A 93 6.47 -13.99 -3.19
N ILE A 94 6.05 -12.97 -3.94
CA ILE A 94 5.03 -12.00 -3.53
C ILE A 94 3.97 -11.91 -4.63
N CYS A 95 2.70 -11.97 -4.26
CA CYS A 95 1.58 -11.77 -5.18
C CYS A 95 0.77 -10.54 -4.77
N ILE A 96 0.75 -9.53 -5.63
CA ILE A 96 -0.05 -8.30 -5.42
C ILE A 96 -1.33 -8.42 -6.24
N ILE A 97 -2.48 -8.39 -5.55
CA ILE A 97 -3.80 -8.53 -6.16
C ILE A 97 -4.61 -7.25 -5.93
N ASN A 98 -4.75 -6.43 -6.97
CA ASN A 98 -5.57 -5.22 -6.91
C ASN A 98 -7.00 -5.53 -7.34
N THR A 99 -7.96 -5.36 -6.42
CA THR A 99 -9.33 -5.85 -6.53
C THR A 99 -10.35 -4.77 -6.85
N CYS A 100 -11.49 -5.17 -7.37
CA CYS A 100 -12.62 -4.31 -7.71
C CYS A 100 -13.88 -4.76 -6.95
N SER A 101 -14.76 -3.82 -6.61
CA SER A 101 -16.03 -4.07 -5.91
C SER A 101 -17.14 -3.14 -6.43
N VAL A 102 -17.44 -3.23 -7.72
CA VAL A 102 -18.55 -2.45 -8.32
C VAL A 102 -19.86 -3.22 -8.34
N THR A 103 -19.82 -4.55 -8.19
CA THR A 103 -20.98 -5.45 -8.12
C THR A 103 -20.62 -6.66 -7.26
N GLU A 104 -21.65 -7.33 -6.73
CA GLU A 104 -21.48 -8.58 -5.98
C GLU A 104 -20.84 -9.70 -6.84
N LEU A 105 -21.13 -9.72 -8.12
CA LEU A 105 -20.50 -10.63 -9.08
C LEU A 105 -18.98 -10.35 -9.20
N ALA A 106 -18.59 -9.07 -9.17
CA ALA A 106 -17.17 -8.70 -9.16
C ALA A 106 -16.48 -9.17 -7.87
N ASP A 107 -17.12 -9.03 -6.71
CA ASP A 107 -16.61 -9.53 -5.43
C ASP A 107 -16.39 -11.04 -5.46
N LYS A 108 -17.39 -11.79 -5.95
CA LYS A 108 -17.30 -13.26 -6.14
C LYS A 108 -16.12 -13.64 -7.05
N LYS A 109 -15.96 -12.93 -8.17
CA LYS A 109 -14.84 -13.15 -9.09
C LYS A 109 -13.50 -12.83 -8.42
N CYS A 110 -13.41 -11.77 -7.63
CA CYS A 110 -12.22 -11.43 -6.87
C CYS A 110 -11.84 -12.55 -5.91
N ARG A 111 -12.78 -13.04 -5.09
CA ARG A 111 -12.53 -14.16 -4.15
C ARG A 111 -12.05 -15.43 -4.87
N GLN A 112 -12.66 -15.77 -6.00
CA GLN A 112 -12.24 -16.91 -6.82
C GLN A 112 -10.82 -16.74 -7.36
N THR A 113 -10.51 -15.53 -7.84
CA THR A 113 -9.19 -15.21 -8.40
C THR A 113 -8.11 -15.23 -7.32
N ILE A 114 -8.36 -14.66 -6.12
CA ILE A 114 -7.42 -14.70 -4.99
C ILE A 114 -7.09 -16.16 -4.64
N ARG A 115 -8.12 -17.01 -4.45
CA ARG A 115 -7.90 -18.44 -4.16
C ARG A 115 -7.16 -19.19 -5.26
N LYS A 116 -7.38 -18.83 -6.54
CA LYS A 116 -6.66 -19.41 -7.67
C LYS A 116 -5.19 -19.03 -7.63
N ILE A 117 -4.88 -17.75 -7.41
CA ILE A 117 -3.52 -17.22 -7.36
C ILE A 117 -2.75 -17.87 -6.20
N ALA A 118 -3.35 -17.94 -5.01
CA ALA A 118 -2.75 -18.58 -3.85
C ALA A 118 -2.38 -20.05 -4.12
N ARG A 119 -3.26 -20.82 -4.76
CA ARG A 119 -2.97 -22.20 -5.15
C ARG A 119 -1.87 -22.32 -6.22
N GLN A 120 -1.76 -21.34 -7.12
CA GLN A 120 -0.73 -21.34 -8.18
C GLN A 120 0.65 -20.94 -7.64
N ASN A 121 0.70 -20.20 -6.54
CA ASN A 121 1.93 -19.72 -5.91
C ASN A 121 1.99 -20.17 -4.44
N PRO A 122 2.10 -21.47 -4.16
CA PRO A 122 2.15 -21.98 -2.79
C PRO A 122 3.38 -21.43 -2.07
N GLY A 123 3.17 -20.85 -0.89
CA GLY A 123 4.24 -20.22 -0.12
C GLY A 123 4.50 -18.76 -0.44
N ALA A 124 3.89 -18.19 -1.51
CA ALA A 124 3.99 -16.76 -1.78
C ALA A 124 3.30 -15.93 -0.70
N PHE A 125 3.85 -14.74 -0.44
CA PHE A 125 3.20 -13.73 0.40
C PHE A 125 2.11 -13.04 -0.42
N ILE A 126 0.85 -13.19 -0.02
CA ILE A 126 -0.31 -12.68 -0.76
C ILE A 126 -0.78 -11.36 -0.20
N VAL A 127 -0.63 -10.29 -0.97
CA VAL A 127 -1.13 -8.95 -0.66
C VAL A 127 -2.36 -8.66 -1.50
N VAL A 128 -3.45 -8.29 -0.85
CA VAL A 128 -4.69 -7.89 -1.53
C VAL A 128 -4.98 -6.42 -1.25
N THR A 129 -5.27 -5.66 -2.31
CA THR A 129 -5.60 -4.23 -2.22
C THR A 129 -6.74 -3.88 -3.19
N GLY A 130 -7.11 -2.60 -3.26
CA GLY A 130 -8.13 -2.10 -4.17
C GLY A 130 -9.49 -1.89 -3.54
N CYS A 131 -10.52 -1.67 -4.37
CA CYS A 131 -11.84 -1.27 -3.88
C CYS A 131 -12.50 -2.33 -3.00
N TYR A 132 -12.34 -3.61 -3.33
CA TYR A 132 -12.91 -4.69 -2.51
C TYR A 132 -12.18 -4.82 -1.17
N ALA A 133 -10.85 -4.72 -1.17
CA ALA A 133 -10.05 -4.72 0.04
C ALA A 133 -10.40 -3.55 0.98
N GLN A 134 -10.78 -2.41 0.43
CA GLN A 134 -11.20 -1.24 1.20
C GLN A 134 -12.61 -1.39 1.78
N LEU A 135 -13.55 -1.97 1.01
CA LEU A 135 -14.96 -2.04 1.41
C LEU A 135 -15.26 -3.22 2.34
N LYS A 136 -14.56 -4.35 2.14
CA LYS A 136 -14.82 -5.60 2.85
C LYS A 136 -13.51 -6.30 3.22
N PRO A 137 -12.64 -5.65 4.00
CA PRO A 137 -11.31 -6.17 4.31
C PRO A 137 -11.37 -7.49 5.09
N GLU A 138 -12.35 -7.66 5.99
CA GLU A 138 -12.50 -8.87 6.80
C GLU A 138 -12.86 -10.08 5.93
N GLU A 139 -13.74 -9.91 4.92
CA GLU A 139 -14.08 -10.99 3.99
C GLU A 139 -12.84 -11.51 3.25
N ILE A 140 -11.90 -10.60 2.91
CA ILE A 140 -10.65 -10.94 2.22
C ILE A 140 -9.65 -11.57 3.17
N ALA A 141 -9.48 -11.01 4.37
CA ALA A 141 -8.54 -11.51 5.37
C ALA A 141 -8.86 -12.96 5.82
N HIS A 142 -10.14 -13.34 5.77
CA HIS A 142 -10.57 -14.71 6.04
C HIS A 142 -10.36 -15.68 4.86
N ILE A 143 -9.93 -15.22 3.69
CA ILE A 143 -9.58 -16.12 2.59
C ILE A 143 -8.26 -16.80 2.94
N PRO A 144 -8.20 -18.15 2.94
CA PRO A 144 -6.96 -18.87 3.21
C PRO A 144 -5.81 -18.37 2.31
N ASP A 145 -4.63 -18.31 2.89
CA ASP A 145 -3.40 -17.88 2.23
C ASP A 145 -3.28 -16.38 1.90
N VAL A 146 -4.24 -15.54 2.28
CA VAL A 146 -4.07 -14.07 2.26
C VAL A 146 -3.27 -13.66 3.49
N ASP A 147 -2.16 -12.96 3.30
CA ASP A 147 -1.26 -12.54 4.38
C ASP A 147 -1.50 -11.06 4.76
N LEU A 148 -1.80 -10.21 3.77
CA LEU A 148 -1.94 -8.78 4.00
C LEU A 148 -3.09 -8.17 3.16
N VAL A 149 -3.92 -7.36 3.80
CA VAL A 149 -5.00 -6.59 3.17
C VAL A 149 -4.72 -5.10 3.35
N LEU A 150 -4.45 -4.39 2.24
CA LEU A 150 -4.14 -2.96 2.24
C LEU A 150 -5.29 -2.13 1.69
N GLY A 151 -5.65 -1.09 2.44
CA GLY A 151 -6.64 -0.10 2.03
C GLY A 151 -6.18 0.82 0.91
N ALA A 152 -7.07 1.74 0.52
CA ALA A 152 -6.85 2.66 -0.59
C ALA A 152 -5.70 3.65 -0.33
N GLU A 153 -5.46 4.04 0.91
CA GLU A 153 -4.41 4.97 1.30
C GLU A 153 -3.04 4.29 1.41
N GLN A 154 -3.02 3.04 1.92
CA GLN A 154 -1.80 2.30 2.23
C GLN A 154 -1.12 1.67 1.01
N LYS A 155 -1.88 1.39 -0.05
CA LYS A 155 -1.43 0.55 -1.18
C LYS A 155 -0.18 1.03 -1.92
N LEU A 156 0.09 2.35 -1.97
CA LEU A 156 1.30 2.88 -2.61
C LEU A 156 2.48 3.03 -1.64
N ASN A 157 2.21 2.90 -0.33
CA ASN A 157 3.24 2.81 0.70
C ASN A 157 3.46 1.35 1.11
N ILE A 158 3.31 0.43 0.15
CA ILE A 158 3.34 -1.02 0.39
C ILE A 158 4.62 -1.48 1.09
N LEU A 159 5.75 -0.82 0.83
CA LEU A 159 7.04 -1.15 1.45
C LEU A 159 7.00 -1.06 2.97
N ASP A 160 6.24 -0.11 3.52
CA ASP A 160 6.12 0.07 4.97
C ASP A 160 5.45 -1.14 5.68
N TYR A 161 4.91 -2.07 4.90
CA TYR A 161 4.14 -3.23 5.38
C TYR A 161 4.71 -4.57 4.92
N LEU A 162 5.86 -4.56 4.25
CA LEU A 162 6.54 -5.77 3.76
C LEU A 162 7.79 -6.12 4.57
N ASP A 163 8.00 -5.51 5.74
CA ASP A 163 9.18 -5.70 6.58
C ASP A 163 9.38 -7.15 7.03
N ASP A 164 8.31 -7.91 7.05
CA ASP A 164 8.33 -9.32 7.39
C ASP A 164 7.51 -10.12 6.37
N LEU A 165 8.20 -10.72 5.38
CA LEU A 165 7.59 -11.58 4.37
C LEU A 165 7.25 -12.98 4.90
N HIS A 166 7.20 -13.17 6.21
CA HIS A 166 6.80 -14.44 6.77
C HIS A 166 5.30 -14.67 6.64
N LYS A 167 4.95 -15.77 6.00
CA LYS A 167 3.56 -16.17 5.84
C LYS A 167 2.91 -16.35 7.21
N GLN A 168 1.90 -15.55 7.49
CA GLN A 168 1.17 -15.63 8.74
C GLN A 168 0.27 -16.86 8.76
N LYS A 169 0.27 -17.59 9.88
CA LYS A 169 -0.68 -18.67 10.10
C LYS A 169 -1.96 -18.07 10.66
N GLY A 170 -3.03 -18.09 9.87
CA GLY A 170 -4.34 -17.60 10.32
C GLY A 170 -4.98 -16.64 9.32
N ASN A 171 -5.68 -15.64 9.83
CA ASN A 171 -6.29 -14.58 9.03
C ASN A 171 -5.24 -13.56 8.62
N GLY A 172 -5.38 -12.99 7.41
CA GLY A 172 -4.50 -11.95 6.92
C GLY A 172 -4.55 -10.68 7.79
N THR A 173 -3.43 -9.99 7.91
CA THR A 173 -3.35 -8.68 8.59
C THR A 173 -4.10 -7.63 7.79
N ILE A 174 -4.96 -6.84 8.45
CA ILE A 174 -5.73 -5.77 7.81
C ILE A 174 -5.13 -4.42 8.19
N ILE A 175 -4.78 -3.61 7.19
CA ILE A 175 -4.29 -2.24 7.36
C ILE A 175 -5.08 -1.33 6.42
N THR A 176 -6.09 -0.67 6.97
CA THR A 176 -7.00 0.20 6.21
C THR A 176 -7.29 1.50 6.98
N THR A 177 -7.46 2.59 6.25
CA THR A 177 -8.00 3.85 6.76
C THR A 177 -9.45 3.94 6.33
N GLN A 178 -10.33 4.45 7.19
CA GLN A 178 -11.73 4.66 6.80
C GLN A 178 -11.82 5.60 5.60
N SER A 179 -12.67 5.29 4.64
CA SER A 179 -12.72 6.02 3.35
C SER A 179 -12.99 7.52 3.52
N GLN A 180 -13.74 7.90 4.55
CA GLN A 180 -14.03 9.30 4.90
C GLN A 180 -12.80 10.05 5.44
N ASP A 181 -11.78 9.33 5.92
CA ASP A 181 -10.57 9.91 6.54
C ASP A 181 -9.38 9.93 5.57
N ILE A 182 -9.52 9.33 4.38
CA ILE A 182 -8.48 9.38 3.36
C ILE A 182 -8.34 10.80 2.83
N ARG A 183 -7.18 11.42 3.04
CA ARG A 183 -6.86 12.80 2.64
C ARG A 183 -5.81 12.90 1.54
N THR A 184 -4.94 11.92 1.45
CA THR A 184 -3.80 11.96 0.54
C THR A 184 -4.19 11.59 -0.89
N PHE A 185 -3.63 12.33 -1.86
CA PHE A 185 -3.65 11.95 -3.26
C PHE A 185 -2.31 11.30 -3.60
N SER A 186 -2.36 10.04 -3.99
CA SER A 186 -1.17 9.33 -4.42
C SER A 186 -1.18 9.20 -5.94
N PRO A 187 -0.30 9.89 -6.66
CA PRO A 187 -0.24 9.84 -8.12
C PRO A 187 0.10 8.43 -8.61
N SER A 188 -0.46 8.04 -9.73
CA SER A 188 -0.20 6.73 -10.33
C SER A 188 -0.24 6.84 -11.85
N CYS A 189 0.66 6.12 -12.52
CA CYS A 189 0.70 6.05 -13.96
C CYS A 189 1.12 4.65 -14.43
N SER A 190 0.42 4.10 -15.41
CA SER A 190 0.85 2.87 -16.05
C SER A 190 2.00 3.16 -17.01
N ARG A 191 3.00 2.28 -17.07
CA ARG A 191 4.15 2.41 -17.98
C ARG A 191 4.53 1.05 -18.56
N GLY A 192 4.74 1.02 -19.87
CA GLY A 192 5.35 -0.10 -20.56
C GLY A 192 4.54 -1.41 -20.67
N ASP A 193 3.44 -1.52 -19.96
CA ASP A 193 2.63 -2.75 -19.96
C ASP A 193 1.62 -2.82 -21.10
N ARG A 194 1.30 -1.68 -21.72
CA ARG A 194 0.32 -1.55 -22.81
C ARG A 194 0.70 -0.40 -23.75
N THR A 195 0.06 -0.35 -24.91
CA THR A 195 0.21 0.71 -25.91
C THR A 195 -0.20 2.10 -25.37
N ARG A 196 -1.19 2.12 -24.47
CA ARG A 196 -1.75 3.33 -23.84
C ARG A 196 -1.28 3.48 -22.42
N TYR A 197 -0.98 4.70 -22.05
CA TYR A 197 -0.65 5.09 -20.68
C TYR A 197 -1.91 5.59 -19.97
N PHE A 198 -2.06 5.23 -18.70
CA PHE A 198 -3.16 5.70 -17.86
C PHE A 198 -2.59 6.54 -16.73
N LEU A 199 -2.80 7.84 -16.80
CA LEU A 199 -2.42 8.78 -15.74
C LEU A 199 -3.61 9.00 -14.80
N LYS A 200 -3.40 8.78 -13.51
CA LYS A 200 -4.38 9.06 -12.47
C LYS A 200 -4.36 10.55 -12.15
N VAL A 201 -5.37 11.28 -12.55
CA VAL A 201 -5.51 12.72 -12.29
C VAL A 201 -6.42 13.03 -11.11
N GLN A 202 -7.29 12.09 -10.74
CA GLN A 202 -8.25 12.20 -9.64
C GLN A 202 -8.45 10.86 -8.96
N ASP A 203 -8.70 10.87 -7.64
CA ASP A 203 -9.15 9.72 -6.86
C ASP A 203 -10.35 10.10 -6.00
N GLY A 204 -11.26 9.16 -5.77
CA GLY A 204 -12.50 9.40 -5.04
C GLY A 204 -13.54 10.22 -5.83
N CYS A 205 -14.67 10.52 -5.18
CA CYS A 205 -15.77 11.25 -5.80
C CYS A 205 -16.70 11.84 -4.73
N ASP A 206 -17.21 13.06 -4.94
CA ASP A 206 -18.09 13.76 -4.01
C ASP A 206 -19.58 13.69 -4.39
N TYR A 207 -19.93 13.05 -5.51
CA TYR A 207 -21.34 13.04 -6.01
C TYR A 207 -22.27 12.09 -5.27
N TYR A 208 -21.76 11.04 -4.63
CA TYR A 208 -22.54 10.08 -3.84
C TYR A 208 -23.81 9.58 -4.55
N CYS A 209 -23.74 9.28 -5.86
CA CYS A 209 -24.86 8.70 -6.60
C CYS A 209 -25.33 7.40 -5.94
N THR A 210 -26.64 7.18 -5.88
CA THR A 210 -27.29 6.09 -5.12
C THR A 210 -26.82 4.68 -5.47
N TYR A 211 -26.35 4.46 -6.68
CA TYR A 211 -25.85 3.17 -7.20
C TYR A 211 -24.32 3.05 -7.17
N CYS A 212 -23.58 4.10 -6.74
CA CYS A 212 -22.14 4.17 -6.92
C CYS A 212 -21.38 3.85 -5.63
N THR A 213 -20.49 2.87 -5.69
CA THR A 213 -19.63 2.47 -4.56
C THR A 213 -18.33 3.26 -4.47
N ILE A 214 -17.99 4.10 -5.47
CA ILE A 214 -16.69 4.81 -5.53
C ILE A 214 -16.43 5.70 -4.30
N PRO A 215 -17.38 6.54 -3.82
CA PRO A 215 -17.14 7.36 -2.63
C PRO A 215 -16.84 6.54 -1.37
N PHE A 216 -17.47 5.36 -1.27
CA PHE A 216 -17.26 4.45 -0.14
C PHE A 216 -15.94 3.68 -0.22
N ALA A 217 -15.49 3.35 -1.44
CA ALA A 217 -14.25 2.61 -1.64
C ALA A 217 -13.01 3.50 -1.72
N ARG A 218 -13.16 4.75 -2.18
CA ARG A 218 -12.03 5.64 -2.47
C ARG A 218 -12.10 6.96 -1.72
N GLY A 219 -13.18 7.22 -0.99
CA GLY A 219 -13.39 8.46 -0.25
C GLY A 219 -13.74 9.65 -1.15
N ARG A 220 -13.56 10.86 -0.60
CA ARG A 220 -13.84 12.12 -1.29
C ARG A 220 -12.89 12.36 -2.46
N SER A 221 -13.34 13.23 -3.39
CA SER A 221 -12.52 13.67 -4.53
C SER A 221 -11.22 14.32 -4.10
N ARG A 222 -10.10 13.84 -4.62
CA ARG A 222 -8.75 14.34 -4.36
C ARG A 222 -7.96 14.35 -5.65
N ASN A 223 -7.15 15.39 -5.83
CA ASN A 223 -6.33 15.60 -7.03
C ASN A 223 -4.89 15.93 -6.63
N GLY A 224 -3.93 15.64 -7.50
CA GLY A 224 -2.60 16.22 -7.44
C GLY A 224 -2.59 17.67 -7.93
N SER A 225 -1.50 18.40 -7.71
CA SER A 225 -1.30 19.69 -8.30
C SER A 225 -1.17 19.59 -9.83
N ILE A 226 -1.59 20.63 -10.54
CA ILE A 226 -1.46 20.68 -12.01
C ILE A 226 0.01 20.48 -12.42
N ALA A 227 0.95 21.11 -11.71
CA ALA A 227 2.37 21.01 -12.01
C ALA A 227 2.89 19.56 -11.90
N GLU A 228 2.48 18.83 -10.86
CA GLU A 228 2.84 17.40 -10.70
C GLU A 228 2.25 16.54 -11.80
N MET A 229 1.00 16.78 -12.17
CA MET A 229 0.34 16.02 -13.23
C MET A 229 0.99 16.26 -14.59
N VAL A 230 1.34 17.51 -14.90
CA VAL A 230 2.07 17.88 -16.14
C VAL A 230 3.45 17.21 -16.13
N LYS A 231 4.21 17.30 -15.05
CA LYS A 231 5.52 16.65 -14.92
C LYS A 231 5.45 15.12 -15.14
N GLN A 232 4.40 14.47 -14.64
CA GLN A 232 4.21 13.06 -14.90
C GLN A 232 3.90 12.76 -16.37
N ALA A 233 3.04 13.57 -17.00
CA ALA A 233 2.73 13.44 -18.43
C ALA A 233 3.99 13.65 -19.30
N GLU A 234 4.82 14.64 -18.99
CA GLU A 234 6.10 14.88 -19.65
C GLU A 234 7.06 13.70 -19.51
N THR A 235 7.12 13.11 -18.30
CA THR A 235 7.93 11.90 -18.05
C THR A 235 7.46 10.71 -18.91
N VAL A 236 6.15 10.56 -19.09
CA VAL A 236 5.58 9.53 -19.97
C VAL A 236 5.94 9.80 -21.42
N ALA A 237 5.77 11.05 -21.88
CA ALA A 237 6.12 11.44 -23.25
C ALA A 237 7.61 11.23 -23.55
N ALA A 238 8.49 11.59 -22.61
CA ALA A 238 9.94 11.38 -22.73
C ALA A 238 10.32 9.89 -22.77
N SER A 239 9.52 9.01 -22.14
CA SER A 239 9.72 7.56 -22.22
C SER A 239 9.13 6.91 -23.47
N GLY A 240 8.69 7.70 -24.46
CA GLY A 240 8.13 7.23 -25.73
C GLY A 240 6.63 6.94 -25.71
N GLY A 241 5.91 7.38 -24.67
CA GLY A 241 4.45 7.30 -24.62
C GLY A 241 3.81 8.19 -25.67
N LYS A 242 2.91 7.64 -26.49
CA LYS A 242 2.23 8.34 -27.58
C LYS A 242 0.75 8.58 -27.32
N GLU A 243 0.16 7.80 -26.42
CA GLU A 243 -1.25 7.82 -26.11
C GLU A 243 -1.51 7.52 -24.62
#